data_d4f2661a8be529dfdc16a5e619594668
#
_entry.id   d4f2661a8be529dfdc16a5e619594668
#
_cell.length_a   1.000
_cell.length_b   1.000
_cell.length_c   1.000
_cell.angle_alpha   90.00
_cell.angle_beta   90.00
_cell.angle_gamma   90.00
#
_symmetry.space_group_name_H-M   'P 1'
#
loop_
_entity.id
_entity.type
_entity.pdbx_description
1 polymer ?
#
loop_
_entity_poly.entity_id
_entity_poly.type
_entity_poly.pdbx_seq_one_letter_code
_entity_poly.pdbx_strand_id
1 'polypeptide(L)' 'MQEYVDDLYLKLSKEEFIEEYVKARNKQHTLVDDYDLYLENSAMVRAFESQIAFMAIYERGYRYDKDKNMIVKSE' A
#
# COMPACT_ATOMS: atom_id res chain seq x y z
N MET A 1 3.04 12.78 1.36
CA MET A 1 2.53 11.42 1.09
C MET A 1 2.55 10.52 2.29
N GLN A 2 3.65 10.48 3.03
CA GLN A 2 3.72 9.65 4.22
C GLN A 2 2.68 10.03 5.27
N GLU A 3 2.47 11.32 5.49
CA GLU A 3 1.47 11.81 6.45
C GLU A 3 0.05 11.38 6.09
N TYR A 4 -0.29 11.42 4.81
CA TYR A 4 -1.59 10.98 4.33
C TYR A 4 -1.80 9.49 4.58
N VAL A 5 -0.80 8.68 4.28
CA VAL A 5 -0.85 7.23 4.48
C VAL A 5 -0.90 6.89 5.97
N ASP A 6 -0.12 7.58 6.80
CA ASP A 6 -0.14 7.37 8.25
C ASP A 6 -1.52 7.69 8.83
N ASP A 7 -2.16 8.74 8.33
CA ASP A 7 -3.50 9.14 8.76
C ASP A 7 -4.54 8.08 8.39
N LEU A 8 -4.46 7.55 7.17
CA LEU A 8 -5.33 6.44 6.75
C LEU A 8 -5.11 5.20 7.62
N TYR A 9 -3.86 4.89 7.94
CA TYR A 9 -3.53 3.74 8.78
C TYR A 9 -4.21 3.83 10.14
N LEU A 10 -4.30 5.04 10.70
CA LEU A 10 -4.94 5.27 11.99
C LEU A 10 -6.47 5.25 11.91
N LYS A 11 -7.04 5.64 10.78
CA LYS A 11 -8.50 5.81 10.63
C LYS A 11 -9.21 4.57 10.09
N LEU A 12 -8.56 3.80 9.24
CA LEU A 12 -9.18 2.68 8.56
C LEU A 12 -8.92 1.36 9.29
N SER A 13 -9.78 0.38 9.08
CA SER A 13 -9.46 -0.98 9.47
C SER A 13 -8.28 -1.46 8.62
N LYS A 14 -7.60 -2.52 9.05
CA LYS A 14 -6.47 -3.06 8.30
C LYS A 14 -6.88 -3.56 6.93
N GLU A 15 -8.04 -4.18 6.84
CA GLU A 15 -8.60 -4.64 5.57
C GLU A 15 -8.88 -3.47 4.63
N GLU A 16 -9.48 -2.40 5.13
CA GLU A 16 -9.75 -1.19 4.34
C GLU A 16 -8.46 -0.52 3.90
N PHE A 17 -7.45 -0.48 4.78
CA PHE A 17 -6.15 0.08 4.45
C PHE A 17 -5.48 -0.69 3.29
N ILE A 18 -5.55 -2.02 3.32
CA ILE A 18 -5.00 -2.85 2.26
C ILE A 18 -5.78 -2.64 0.95
N GLU A 19 -7.10 -2.46 1.02
CA GLU A 19 -7.90 -2.14 -0.17
C GLU A 19 -7.43 -0.83 -0.81
N GLU A 20 -7.15 0.19 -0.02
CA GLU A 20 -6.62 1.46 -0.52
C GLU A 20 -5.25 1.28 -1.17
N TYR A 21 -4.40 0.46 -0.60
CA TYR A 21 -3.12 0.10 -1.17
C TYR A 21 -3.29 -0.56 -2.54
N VAL A 22 -4.18 -1.54 -2.63
CA VAL A 22 -4.44 -2.26 -3.90
C VAL A 22 -4.93 -1.29 -4.97
N LYS A 23 -5.83 -0.36 -4.60
CA LYS A 23 -6.30 0.68 -5.52
C LYS A 23 -5.14 1.54 -6.02
N ALA A 24 -4.24 1.95 -5.14
CA ALA A 24 -3.07 2.76 -5.51
C ALA A 24 -2.16 2.00 -6.47
N ARG A 25 -1.91 0.72 -6.21
CA ARG A 25 -1.10 -0.12 -7.10
C ARG A 25 -1.73 -0.28 -8.47
N ASN A 26 -3.04 -0.53 -8.52
CA ASN A 26 -3.75 -0.68 -9.78
C ASN A 26 -3.73 0.63 -10.57
N LYS A 27 -3.89 1.75 -9.89
CA LYS A 27 -3.82 3.07 -10.52
C LYS A 27 -2.45 3.34 -11.14
N GLN A 28 -1.39 2.83 -10.54
CA GLN A 28 -0.02 2.99 -11.03
C GLN A 28 0.10 2.57 -12.50
N HIS A 29 -0.58 1.49 -12.89
CA HIS A 29 -0.53 0.98 -14.26
C HIS A 29 -1.26 1.87 -15.25
N THR A 30 -2.14 2.76 -14.79
CA THR A 30 -2.90 3.66 -15.66
C THR A 30 -2.25 5.03 -15.83
N LEU A 31 -1.17 5.31 -15.11
CA LEU A 31 -0.52 6.63 -15.08
C LEU A 31 0.75 6.70 -15.94
N VAL A 32 0.93 5.74 -16.84
CA VAL A 32 2.16 5.62 -17.65
C VAL A 32 2.39 6.82 -18.57
N ASP A 33 1.32 7.54 -18.94
CA ASP A 33 1.39 8.69 -19.84
C ASP A 33 1.57 10.03 -19.13
N ASP A 34 1.49 10.04 -17.78
CA ASP A 34 1.65 11.24 -16.97
C ASP A 34 2.74 11.01 -15.92
N TYR A 35 3.94 11.48 -16.22
CA TYR A 35 5.12 11.24 -15.40
C TYR A 35 4.98 11.80 -13.99
N ASP A 36 4.43 13.00 -13.85
CA ASP A 36 4.30 13.65 -12.55
C ASP A 36 3.29 12.89 -11.65
N LEU A 37 2.15 12.52 -12.19
CA LEU A 37 1.15 11.72 -11.47
C LEU A 37 1.69 10.33 -11.16
N TYR A 38 2.45 9.75 -12.08
CA TYR A 38 3.10 8.46 -11.87
C TYR A 38 4.04 8.52 -10.67
N LEU A 39 4.87 9.55 -10.58
CA LEU A 39 5.81 9.72 -9.47
C LEU A 39 5.09 9.92 -8.13
N GLU A 40 4.05 10.76 -8.10
CA GLU A 40 3.25 10.97 -6.90
C GLU A 40 2.62 9.68 -6.42
N ASN A 41 2.00 8.95 -7.33
CA ASN A 41 1.34 7.69 -6.98
C ASN A 41 2.36 6.64 -6.55
N SER A 42 3.53 6.60 -7.17
CA SER A 42 4.62 5.71 -6.80
C SER A 42 5.09 5.97 -5.37
N ALA A 43 5.22 7.24 -4.98
CA ALA A 43 5.58 7.61 -3.61
C ALA A 43 4.50 7.15 -2.62
N MET A 44 3.22 7.29 -2.99
CA MET A 44 2.11 6.84 -2.16
C MET A 44 2.12 5.32 -2.00
N VAL A 45 2.35 4.58 -3.08
CA VAL A 45 2.44 3.11 -3.04
C VAL A 45 3.57 2.68 -2.09
N ARG A 46 4.73 3.33 -2.15
CA ARG A 46 5.85 3.02 -1.25
C ARG A 46 5.50 3.28 0.21
N ALA A 47 4.78 4.36 0.48
CA ALA A 47 4.34 4.68 1.84
C ALA A 47 3.37 3.62 2.37
N PHE A 48 2.43 3.17 1.55
CA PHE A 48 1.53 2.06 1.90
C PHE A 48 2.33 0.79 2.19
N GLU A 49 3.27 0.45 1.32
CA GLU A 49 4.08 -0.77 1.48
C GLU A 49 4.89 -0.75 2.77
N SER A 50 5.41 0.41 3.15
CA SER A 50 6.14 0.58 4.40
C SER A 50 5.26 0.27 5.62
N GLN A 51 4.03 0.78 5.63
CA GLN A 51 3.09 0.53 6.74
C GLN A 51 2.63 -0.92 6.78
N ILE A 52 2.37 -1.51 5.62
CA ILE A 52 1.92 -2.90 5.54
C ILE A 52 3.05 -3.86 5.94
N ALA A 53 4.29 -3.54 5.57
CA ALA A 53 5.45 -4.31 6.03
C ALA A 53 5.57 -4.26 7.56
N PHE A 54 5.29 -3.11 8.15
CA PHE A 54 5.23 -2.97 9.61
C PHE A 54 4.16 -3.89 10.20
N MET A 55 2.96 -3.91 9.62
CA MET A 55 1.90 -4.81 10.05
C MET A 55 2.32 -6.28 9.95
N ALA A 56 2.98 -6.66 8.87
CA ALA A 56 3.42 -8.04 8.67
C ALA A 56 4.43 -8.46 9.73
N ILE A 57 5.31 -7.54 10.14
CA ILE A 57 6.36 -7.83 11.12
C ILE A 57 5.83 -7.83 12.55
N TYR A 58 5.03 -6.82 12.91
CA TYR A 58 4.69 -6.55 14.31
C TYR A 58 3.28 -6.98 14.70
N GLU A 59 2.34 -6.98 13.78
CA GLU A 59 0.95 -7.27 14.11
C GLU A 59 0.54 -8.70 13.80
N ARG A 60 1.35 -9.46 13.11
CA ARG A 60 1.09 -10.86 12.75
C ARG A 60 -0.31 -11.07 12.15
N GLY A 61 -0.44 -11.51 11.01
CA GLY A 61 -1.69 -11.68 10.28
C GLY A 61 -1.54 -11.25 8.84
N TYR A 62 -0.34 -10.80 8.50
CA TYR A 62 0.01 -10.39 7.14
C TYR A 62 1.34 -11.03 6.75
N ARG A 63 1.52 -11.26 5.46
CA ARG A 63 2.75 -11.82 4.90
C ARG A 63 3.04 -11.22 3.54
N TYR A 64 4.29 -11.32 3.13
CA TYR A 64 4.69 -10.92 1.80
C TYR A 64 4.47 -12.07 0.83
N ASP A 65 3.71 -11.82 -0.24
CA ASP A 65 3.46 -12.78 -1.31
C ASP A 65 4.40 -12.45 -2.48
N LYS A 66 5.41 -13.29 -2.69
CA LYS A 66 6.41 -13.08 -3.75
C LYS A 66 5.82 -13.15 -5.15
N ASP A 67 4.81 -13.98 -5.34
CA ASP A 67 4.19 -14.18 -6.65
C ASP A 67 3.42 -12.94 -7.08
N LYS A 68 2.73 -12.32 -6.12
CA LYS A 68 1.97 -11.10 -6.36
C LYS A 68 2.82 -9.85 -6.14
N ASN A 69 3.99 -10.00 -5.53
CA ASN A 69 4.88 -8.90 -5.15
C ASN A 69 4.15 -7.86 -4.29
N MET A 70 3.43 -8.33 -3.28
CA MET A 70 2.67 -7.47 -2.38
C MET A 70 2.45 -8.14 -1.02
N ILE A 71 2.11 -7.34 -0.03
CA ILE A 71 1.73 -7.82 1.30
C ILE A 71 0.25 -8.21 1.27
N VAL A 72 -0.05 -9.39 1.77
CA VAL A 72 -1.41 -9.92 1.80
C VAL A 72 -1.75 -10.41 3.20
N LYS A 73 -3.04 -10.56 3.47
CA LYS A 73 -3.49 -11.11 4.73
C LYS A 73 -3.13 -12.59 4.79
N SER A 74 -2.49 -13.01 5.89
CA SER A 74 -2.22 -14.43 6.11
C SER A 74 -3.49 -15.16 6.51
N GLU A 75 -3.58 -16.38 6.11
CA GLU A 75 -4.68 -17.25 6.53
C GLU A 75 -4.34 -18.02 7.80
#